data_faa8869324cdafaea78857359582be93
#
_entry.id   faa8869324cdafaea78857359582be93
#
_cell.length_a   1.000
_cell.length_b   1.000
_cell.length_c   1.000
_cell.angle_alpha   90.00
_cell.angle_beta   90.00
_cell.angle_gamma   90.00
#
_symmetry.space_group_name_H-M   'P 1'
#
loop_
_entity.id
_entity.type
_entity.pdbx_description
1 polymer ?
#
loop_
_entity_poly.entity_id
_entity_poly.type
_entity_poly.pdbx_seq_one_letter_code
_entity_poly.pdbx_strand_id
1 'polypeptide(L)'
;MSLHSSSPAPAEAIALAGLDLAAPPAPVQPVAVRLEGVRRVFGSRAVLDGIDLEVRRGEFVSLLGPSGTGKTTLLRILAGLDRADGGRVEVASARSVVFQEPRLVPAKRVWQNVVLGHVQNRVTRSLAAAALEEVGLGRHVDVWPKTLSGGEAQRVALARALAGEPNLLLLDEPFAALDALTRIRMHDLVAQLWRRHLPAVVLVTHDVDEAILMSDRVIVLSGGGIRFDARVPLERPRKRGDAGFAALRARLLAELGVASPEAGGHA
;
A
#
# COMPACT_ATOMS: atom_id res chain seq x y z
N MET A 1 87.91 7.76 14.04
CA MET A 1 86.77 8.79 13.89
C MET A 1 85.51 7.99 13.83
N SER A 2 84.85 7.93 14.97
CA SER A 2 83.63 7.13 15.17
C SER A 2 82.39 8.00 14.97
N LEU A 3 81.52 7.60 14.09
CA LEU A 3 80.22 8.22 13.94
C LEU A 3 79.18 7.39 14.67
N HIS A 4 78.60 8.00 15.70
CA HIS A 4 77.44 7.45 16.44
C HIS A 4 76.23 7.47 15.58
N SER A 5 75.66 6.29 15.43
CA SER A 5 74.30 6.09 14.88
C SER A 5 73.28 6.17 16.00
N SER A 6 72.46 7.21 16.02
CA SER A 6 71.29 7.33 16.90
C SER A 6 70.12 6.64 16.25
N SER A 7 69.62 5.61 16.90
CA SER A 7 68.37 4.95 16.54
C SER A 7 67.17 5.76 17.09
N PRO A 8 66.16 6.05 16.33
CA PRO A 8 64.90 6.67 16.87
C PRO A 8 64.04 5.59 17.53
N ALA A 9 63.47 5.97 18.67
CA ALA A 9 62.50 5.18 19.46
C ALA A 9 61.22 4.84 18.70
N PRO A 10 60.54 3.74 19.02
CA PRO A 10 59.31 3.35 18.35
C PRO A 10 58.15 4.30 18.76
N ALA A 11 57.51 4.85 17.75
CA ALA A 11 56.31 5.63 17.91
C ALA A 11 55.17 4.73 18.44
N GLU A 12 54.58 5.13 19.55
CA GLU A 12 53.40 4.51 20.15
C GLU A 12 52.26 4.48 19.15
N ALA A 13 51.87 3.27 18.76
CA ALA A 13 50.63 3.03 18.06
C ALA A 13 49.45 3.29 19.03
N ILE A 14 48.87 4.45 18.98
CA ILE A 14 47.60 4.71 19.66
C ILE A 14 46.56 3.85 18.98
N ALA A 15 46.18 2.78 19.66
CA ALA A 15 45.03 1.95 19.32
C ALA A 15 43.76 2.80 19.42
N LEU A 16 43.21 3.19 18.29
CA LEU A 16 41.82 3.67 18.18
C LEU A 16 40.90 2.47 18.41
N ALA A 17 40.70 2.14 19.70
CA ALA A 17 39.70 1.17 20.12
C ALA A 17 38.30 1.76 19.82
N GLY A 18 37.58 1.07 18.93
CA GLY A 18 36.15 0.88 19.01
C GLY A 18 35.30 2.12 19.25
N LEU A 19 35.21 3.07 18.31
CA LEU A 19 33.98 3.84 18.11
C LEU A 19 33.06 2.94 17.27
N ASP A 20 32.17 2.22 17.97
CA ASP A 20 31.01 1.58 17.39
C ASP A 20 30.09 2.72 16.88
N LEU A 21 30.33 3.16 15.65
CA LEU A 21 29.46 4.07 14.95
C LEU A 21 28.21 3.27 14.60
N ALA A 22 27.33 3.09 15.59
CA ALA A 22 25.98 2.63 15.33
C ALA A 22 25.42 3.48 14.18
N ALA A 23 25.10 2.82 13.07
CA ALA A 23 24.51 3.49 11.92
C ALA A 23 23.38 4.40 12.41
N PRO A 24 23.28 5.66 11.95
CA PRO A 24 22.22 6.56 12.39
C PRO A 24 20.88 5.85 12.23
N PRO A 25 19.98 5.93 13.22
CA PRO A 25 18.68 5.31 13.11
C PRO A 25 18.03 5.75 11.80
N ALA A 26 17.51 4.78 11.03
CA ALA A 26 16.86 5.08 9.77
C ALA A 26 15.83 6.18 10.00
N PRO A 27 15.73 7.19 9.11
CA PRO A 27 14.85 8.33 9.30
C PRO A 27 13.43 7.81 9.56
N VAL A 28 12.85 8.24 10.69
CA VAL A 28 11.49 7.87 11.07
C VAL A 28 10.55 8.43 10.01
N GLN A 29 9.97 7.56 9.20
CA GLN A 29 9.03 7.97 8.16
C GLN A 29 7.80 8.65 8.78
N PRO A 30 7.29 9.75 8.18
CA PRO A 30 6.10 10.42 8.69
C PRO A 30 4.91 9.47 8.77
N VAL A 31 4.10 9.61 9.80
CA VAL A 31 2.85 8.87 9.97
C VAL A 31 1.83 9.42 8.98
N ALA A 32 1.29 8.54 8.13
CA ALA A 32 0.24 8.88 7.17
C ALA A 32 -1.16 8.57 7.70
N VAL A 33 -1.28 7.56 8.57
CA VAL A 33 -2.52 7.17 9.25
C VAL A 33 -2.20 6.89 10.70
N ARG A 34 -2.99 7.47 11.63
CA ARG A 34 -3.04 7.09 13.04
C ARG A 34 -4.48 7.02 13.49
N LEU A 35 -4.88 5.85 13.98
CA LEU A 35 -6.19 5.56 14.54
C LEU A 35 -5.99 5.12 15.98
N GLU A 36 -6.79 5.66 16.90
CA GLU A 36 -6.77 5.33 18.32
C GLU A 36 -8.20 5.04 18.79
N GLY A 37 -8.50 3.79 19.12
CA GLY A 37 -9.79 3.33 19.62
C GLY A 37 -10.96 3.63 18.68
N VAL A 38 -10.75 3.58 17.35
CA VAL A 38 -11.76 4.00 16.36
C VAL A 38 -12.96 3.06 16.37
N ARG A 39 -14.17 3.65 16.50
CA ARG A 39 -15.46 2.96 16.50
C ARG A 39 -16.35 3.47 15.38
N ARG A 40 -17.13 2.55 14.78
CA ARG A 40 -18.18 2.86 13.82
C ARG A 40 -19.36 1.94 14.00
N VAL A 41 -20.55 2.51 14.20
CA VAL A 41 -21.80 1.78 14.51
C VAL A 41 -22.85 2.09 13.45
N PHE A 42 -23.57 1.09 12.98
CA PHE A 42 -24.74 1.25 12.12
C PHE A 42 -25.96 0.60 12.81
N GLY A 43 -26.89 1.44 13.22
CA GLY A 43 -28.01 1.00 14.07
C GLY A 43 -27.49 0.44 15.41
N SER A 44 -27.75 -0.83 15.70
CA SER A 44 -27.25 -1.52 16.90
C SER A 44 -25.93 -2.29 16.68
N ARG A 45 -25.41 -2.34 15.42
CA ARG A 45 -24.26 -3.15 15.07
C ARG A 45 -22.98 -2.29 15.04
N ALA A 46 -22.03 -2.60 15.91
CA ALA A 46 -20.67 -2.08 15.80
C ALA A 46 -19.98 -2.80 14.63
N VAL A 47 -19.57 -2.03 13.62
CA VAL A 47 -18.84 -2.52 12.43
C VAL A 47 -17.35 -2.36 12.62
N LEU A 48 -16.94 -1.30 13.31
CA LEU A 48 -15.59 -1.12 13.85
C LEU A 48 -15.71 -0.87 15.35
N ASP A 49 -14.88 -1.55 16.15
CA ASP A 49 -14.92 -1.46 17.61
C ASP A 49 -13.49 -1.48 18.18
N GLY A 50 -12.97 -0.29 18.46
CA GLY A 50 -11.64 -0.13 19.03
C GLY A 50 -10.49 -0.42 18.08
N ILE A 51 -10.50 0.16 16.88
CA ILE A 51 -9.40 0.01 15.91
C ILE A 51 -8.26 0.93 16.28
N ASP A 52 -7.10 0.33 16.56
CA ASP A 52 -5.81 1.00 16.71
C ASP A 52 -4.92 0.64 15.51
N LEU A 53 -4.48 1.64 14.76
CA LEU A 53 -3.69 1.42 13.55
C LEU A 53 -2.76 2.60 13.28
N GLU A 54 -1.50 2.31 13.04
CA GLU A 54 -0.55 3.28 12.49
C GLU A 54 0.00 2.78 11.15
N VAL A 55 0.01 3.65 10.13
CA VAL A 55 0.63 3.39 8.83
C VAL A 55 1.56 4.55 8.51
N ARG A 56 2.80 4.23 8.14
CA ARG A 56 3.84 5.21 7.83
C ARG A 56 3.96 5.44 6.32
N ARG A 57 4.46 6.60 5.93
CA ARG A 57 4.77 6.89 4.53
C ARG A 57 5.75 5.85 3.99
N GLY A 58 5.54 5.39 2.76
CA GLY A 58 6.33 4.32 2.15
C GLY A 58 5.98 2.91 2.63
N GLU A 59 5.08 2.75 3.62
CA GLU A 59 4.60 1.44 4.06
C GLU A 59 3.42 0.98 3.18
N PHE A 60 3.44 -0.27 2.74
CA PHE A 60 2.35 -0.90 2.02
C PHE A 60 1.63 -1.90 2.94
N VAL A 61 0.40 -1.60 3.34
CA VAL A 61 -0.42 -2.40 4.26
C VAL A 61 -1.62 -2.97 3.52
N SER A 62 -1.89 -4.28 3.66
CA SER A 62 -3.13 -4.90 3.21
C SER A 62 -4.08 -5.18 4.35
N LEU A 63 -5.37 -4.90 4.11
CA LEU A 63 -6.49 -5.24 4.99
C LEU A 63 -7.23 -6.44 4.41
N LEU A 64 -7.15 -7.57 5.08
CA LEU A 64 -7.89 -8.80 4.79
C LEU A 64 -9.06 -8.98 5.77
N GLY A 65 -9.99 -9.82 5.43
CA GLY A 65 -11.10 -10.24 6.28
C GLY A 65 -12.32 -10.65 5.47
N PRO A 66 -13.26 -11.41 6.05
CA PRO A 66 -14.51 -11.77 5.42
C PRO A 66 -15.35 -10.57 4.99
N SER A 67 -16.34 -10.77 4.13
CA SER A 67 -17.28 -9.72 3.76
C SER A 67 -18.03 -9.19 5.00
N GLY A 68 -18.24 -7.89 5.08
CA GLY A 68 -18.95 -7.25 6.19
C GLY A 68 -18.17 -7.08 7.50
N THR A 69 -16.85 -7.30 7.51
CA THR A 69 -15.98 -7.09 8.69
C THR A 69 -15.53 -5.64 8.91
N GLY A 70 -15.96 -4.71 8.05
CA GLY A 70 -15.64 -3.28 8.22
C GLY A 70 -14.49 -2.76 7.36
N LYS A 71 -13.85 -3.57 6.51
CA LYS A 71 -12.71 -3.12 5.65
C LYS A 71 -13.04 -1.88 4.82
N THR A 72 -14.12 -1.93 4.05
CA THR A 72 -14.58 -0.79 3.23
C THR A 72 -15.02 0.39 4.09
N THR A 73 -15.61 0.15 5.26
CA THR A 73 -15.98 1.20 6.22
C THR A 73 -14.73 1.90 6.75
N LEU A 74 -13.71 1.13 7.16
CA LEU A 74 -12.43 1.67 7.60
C LEU A 74 -11.77 2.49 6.48
N LEU A 75 -11.69 1.94 5.26
CA LEU A 75 -11.14 2.64 4.11
C LEU A 75 -11.90 3.95 3.83
N ARG A 76 -13.24 3.96 3.93
CA ARG A 76 -14.04 5.18 3.75
C ARG A 76 -13.79 6.23 4.82
N ILE A 77 -13.54 5.82 6.08
CA ILE A 77 -13.13 6.74 7.15
C ILE A 77 -11.75 7.34 6.81
N LEU A 78 -10.79 6.53 6.41
CA LEU A 78 -9.46 7.00 5.98
C LEU A 78 -9.53 7.95 4.79
N ALA A 79 -10.45 7.70 3.86
CA ALA A 79 -10.71 8.55 2.71
C ALA A 79 -11.39 9.89 3.07
N GLY A 80 -11.97 10.01 4.27
CA GLY A 80 -12.80 11.14 4.68
C GLY A 80 -14.20 11.12 4.05
N LEU A 81 -14.63 9.95 3.56
CA LEU A 81 -15.96 9.72 2.97
C LEU A 81 -16.99 9.23 3.98
N ASP A 82 -16.54 8.86 5.17
CA ASP A 82 -17.37 8.50 6.32
C ASP A 82 -16.70 9.01 7.60
N ARG A 83 -17.43 9.02 8.73
CA ARG A 83 -16.95 9.50 10.03
C ARG A 83 -16.94 8.35 11.03
N ALA A 84 -15.97 8.36 11.93
CA ALA A 84 -15.99 7.53 13.12
C ALA A 84 -17.01 8.08 14.13
N ASP A 85 -17.66 7.18 14.87
CA ASP A 85 -18.57 7.55 15.98
C ASP A 85 -17.79 7.71 17.30
N GLY A 86 -16.55 7.21 17.38
CA GLY A 86 -15.67 7.35 18.54
C GLY A 86 -14.22 7.09 18.18
N GLY A 87 -13.31 7.43 19.10
CA GLY A 87 -11.88 7.32 18.89
C GLY A 87 -11.28 8.54 18.19
N ARG A 88 -10.00 8.45 17.86
CA ARG A 88 -9.25 9.51 17.19
C ARG A 88 -8.79 9.05 15.81
N VAL A 89 -8.98 9.90 14.80
CA VAL A 89 -8.61 9.66 13.41
C VAL A 89 -7.71 10.77 12.92
N GLU A 90 -6.46 10.46 12.66
CA GLU A 90 -5.49 11.35 12.01
C GLU A 90 -5.04 10.72 10.70
N VAL A 91 -5.26 11.42 9.59
CA VAL A 91 -4.94 10.95 8.24
C VAL A 91 -4.29 12.08 7.45
N ALA A 92 -3.27 11.74 6.67
CA ALA A 92 -2.61 12.67 5.77
C ALA A 92 -3.62 13.43 4.90
N SER A 93 -3.44 14.75 4.76
CA SER A 93 -4.34 15.60 3.98
C SER A 93 -4.28 15.28 2.49
N ALA A 94 -3.07 15.06 1.94
CA ALA A 94 -2.86 14.61 0.57
C ALA A 94 -3.12 13.10 0.48
N ARG A 95 -4.37 12.72 0.21
CA ARG A 95 -4.80 11.33 0.07
C ARG A 95 -5.64 11.13 -1.17
N SER A 96 -5.54 9.95 -1.76
CA SER A 96 -6.29 9.55 -2.95
C SER A 96 -6.87 8.15 -2.80
N VAL A 97 -7.97 7.88 -3.50
CA VAL A 97 -8.67 6.60 -3.48
C VAL A 97 -8.82 6.05 -4.89
N VAL A 98 -8.49 4.77 -5.06
CA VAL A 98 -8.84 3.96 -6.23
C VAL A 98 -9.89 2.96 -5.78
N PHE A 99 -11.09 3.03 -6.37
CA PHE A 99 -12.19 2.13 -6.08
C PHE A 99 -12.15 0.89 -6.97
N GLN A 100 -12.89 -0.13 -6.60
CA GLN A 100 -13.10 -1.33 -7.40
C GLN A 100 -13.62 -0.99 -8.81
N GLU A 101 -14.60 -0.08 -8.91
CA GLU A 101 -15.00 0.52 -10.16
C GLU A 101 -14.17 1.79 -10.43
N PRO A 102 -13.66 2.01 -11.65
CA PRO A 102 -12.80 3.17 -11.97
C PRO A 102 -13.44 4.53 -11.75
N ARG A 103 -14.79 4.60 -11.75
CA ARG A 103 -15.60 5.83 -11.55
C ARG A 103 -15.10 6.98 -12.44
N LEU A 104 -14.87 6.69 -13.71
CA LEU A 104 -14.56 7.71 -14.69
C LEU A 104 -15.84 8.47 -15.10
N VAL A 105 -15.72 9.78 -15.28
CA VAL A 105 -16.82 10.62 -15.75
C VAL A 105 -16.97 10.42 -17.27
N PRO A 106 -18.08 9.80 -17.75
CA PRO A 106 -18.22 9.44 -19.16
C PRO A 106 -18.20 10.64 -20.12
N ALA A 107 -18.68 11.79 -19.65
CA ALA A 107 -18.76 13.04 -20.41
C ALA A 107 -17.43 13.84 -20.43
N LYS A 108 -16.35 13.26 -19.92
CA LYS A 108 -15.01 13.88 -19.91
C LYS A 108 -14.00 12.96 -20.62
N ARG A 109 -13.06 13.55 -21.35
CA ARG A 109 -11.96 12.79 -21.94
C ARG A 109 -11.05 12.19 -20.86
N VAL A 110 -10.22 11.22 -21.22
CA VAL A 110 -9.34 10.52 -20.29
C VAL A 110 -8.44 11.49 -19.53
N TRP A 111 -7.76 12.42 -20.21
CA TRP A 111 -6.93 13.41 -19.52
C TRP A 111 -7.71 14.29 -18.52
N GLN A 112 -8.96 14.64 -18.85
CA GLN A 112 -9.82 15.42 -17.97
C GLN A 112 -10.26 14.63 -16.72
N ASN A 113 -10.37 13.29 -16.87
CA ASN A 113 -10.61 12.40 -15.74
C ASN A 113 -9.40 12.32 -14.80
N VAL A 114 -8.18 12.33 -15.33
CA VAL A 114 -6.95 12.30 -14.51
C VAL A 114 -6.83 13.54 -13.64
N VAL A 115 -7.11 14.73 -14.18
CA VAL A 115 -7.05 16.00 -13.43
C VAL A 115 -8.42 16.48 -12.97
N LEU A 116 -9.31 15.56 -12.62
CA LEU A 116 -10.65 15.88 -12.13
C LEU A 116 -10.56 16.70 -10.84
N GLY A 117 -11.25 17.86 -10.82
CA GLY A 117 -11.18 18.81 -9.70
C GLY A 117 -10.14 19.92 -9.87
N HIS A 118 -9.25 19.82 -10.85
CA HIS A 118 -8.32 20.91 -11.19
C HIS A 118 -8.86 21.79 -12.31
N VAL A 119 -8.37 23.04 -12.37
CA VAL A 119 -8.64 23.94 -13.49
C VAL A 119 -8.06 23.32 -14.76
N GLN A 120 -8.89 23.17 -15.79
CA GLN A 120 -8.46 22.56 -17.05
C GLN A 120 -7.75 23.59 -17.93
N ASN A 121 -6.44 23.43 -18.07
CA ASN A 121 -5.59 24.27 -18.89
C ASN A 121 -4.44 23.44 -19.51
N ARG A 122 -3.51 24.09 -20.20
CA ARG A 122 -2.38 23.41 -20.84
C ARG A 122 -1.48 22.70 -19.82
N VAL A 123 -1.26 23.29 -18.64
CA VAL A 123 -0.39 22.71 -17.59
C VAL A 123 -1.00 21.43 -17.03
N THR A 124 -2.29 21.48 -16.64
CA THR A 124 -2.98 20.29 -16.11
C THR A 124 -3.13 19.19 -17.16
N ARG A 125 -3.27 19.55 -18.44
CA ARG A 125 -3.26 18.56 -19.53
C ARG A 125 -1.89 17.88 -19.67
N SER A 126 -0.79 18.62 -19.55
CA SER A 126 0.57 18.04 -19.58
C SER A 126 0.80 17.14 -18.36
N LEU A 127 0.34 17.53 -17.17
CA LEU A 127 0.36 16.70 -15.97
C LEU A 127 -0.41 15.38 -16.19
N ALA A 128 -1.61 15.47 -16.74
CA ALA A 128 -2.41 14.27 -17.05
C ALA A 128 -1.72 13.36 -18.07
N ALA A 129 -1.09 13.93 -19.11
CA ALA A 129 -0.38 13.15 -20.11
C ALA A 129 0.82 12.41 -19.49
N ALA A 130 1.59 13.07 -18.60
CA ALA A 130 2.69 12.44 -17.89
C ALA A 130 2.21 11.30 -16.98
N ALA A 131 1.14 11.51 -16.20
CA ALA A 131 0.55 10.48 -15.36
C ALA A 131 0.00 9.29 -16.17
N LEU A 132 -0.56 9.54 -17.35
CA LEU A 132 -1.03 8.50 -18.27
C LEU A 132 0.13 7.71 -18.88
N GLU A 133 1.25 8.37 -19.17
CA GLU A 133 2.46 7.68 -19.63
C GLU A 133 2.99 6.70 -18.58
N GLU A 134 3.01 7.09 -17.30
CA GLU A 134 3.45 6.23 -16.19
C GLU A 134 2.62 4.93 -16.06
N VAL A 135 1.34 4.97 -16.44
CA VAL A 135 0.47 3.79 -16.45
C VAL A 135 0.36 3.11 -17.82
N GLY A 136 1.23 3.48 -18.79
CA GLY A 136 1.29 2.92 -20.12
C GLY A 136 0.09 3.28 -21.00
N LEU A 137 -0.51 4.46 -20.80
CA LEU A 137 -1.68 4.97 -21.52
C LEU A 137 -1.41 6.33 -22.22
N GLY A 138 -0.16 6.66 -22.54
CA GLY A 138 0.20 7.92 -23.17
C GLY A 138 -0.52 8.19 -24.51
N ARG A 139 -0.92 7.13 -25.23
CA ARG A 139 -1.70 7.25 -26.48
C ARG A 139 -3.20 7.47 -26.25
N HIS A 140 -3.69 7.37 -25.01
CA HIS A 140 -5.11 7.43 -24.65
C HIS A 140 -5.53 8.79 -24.07
N VAL A 141 -4.70 9.82 -24.15
CA VAL A 141 -4.93 11.15 -23.57
C VAL A 141 -6.29 11.74 -23.98
N ASP A 142 -6.61 11.70 -25.26
CA ASP A 142 -7.78 12.37 -25.83
C ASP A 142 -8.97 11.44 -26.13
N VAL A 143 -8.91 10.16 -25.74
CA VAL A 143 -10.02 9.23 -25.94
C VAL A 143 -11.10 9.39 -24.87
N TRP A 144 -12.25 8.78 -25.11
CA TRP A 144 -13.38 8.77 -24.16
C TRP A 144 -13.35 7.52 -23.29
N PRO A 145 -13.80 7.57 -22.02
CA PRO A 145 -13.81 6.41 -21.13
C PRO A 145 -14.51 5.17 -21.72
N LYS A 146 -15.56 5.36 -22.50
CA LYS A 146 -16.32 4.27 -23.14
C LYS A 146 -15.52 3.42 -24.13
N THR A 147 -14.38 3.90 -24.61
CA THR A 147 -13.51 3.17 -25.53
C THR A 147 -12.43 2.37 -24.84
N LEU A 148 -12.32 2.48 -23.51
CA LEU A 148 -11.32 1.78 -22.71
C LEU A 148 -11.82 0.39 -22.32
N SER A 149 -10.91 -0.59 -22.30
CA SER A 149 -11.12 -1.85 -21.58
C SER A 149 -11.20 -1.62 -20.07
N GLY A 150 -11.72 -2.58 -19.31
CA GLY A 150 -11.77 -2.48 -17.84
C GLY A 150 -10.41 -2.24 -17.20
N GLY A 151 -9.36 -2.93 -17.67
CA GLY A 151 -8.00 -2.75 -17.17
C GLY A 151 -7.41 -1.38 -17.53
N GLU A 152 -7.71 -0.84 -18.71
CA GLU A 152 -7.30 0.53 -19.09
C GLU A 152 -8.02 1.58 -18.25
N ALA A 153 -9.33 1.41 -18.02
CA ALA A 153 -10.10 2.30 -17.17
C ALA A 153 -9.56 2.31 -15.72
N GLN A 154 -9.16 1.14 -15.20
CA GLN A 154 -8.54 1.04 -13.88
C GLN A 154 -7.17 1.72 -13.82
N ARG A 155 -6.35 1.61 -14.88
CA ARG A 155 -5.09 2.35 -14.98
C ARG A 155 -5.29 3.86 -15.05
N VAL A 156 -6.34 4.36 -15.72
CA VAL A 156 -6.71 5.78 -15.67
C VAL A 156 -7.09 6.23 -14.26
N ALA A 157 -7.85 5.40 -13.52
CA ALA A 157 -8.19 5.70 -12.11
C ALA A 157 -6.93 5.75 -11.23
N LEU A 158 -5.95 4.89 -11.47
CA LEU A 158 -4.66 4.90 -10.78
C LEU A 158 -3.85 6.15 -11.14
N ALA A 159 -3.76 6.53 -12.44
CA ALA A 159 -3.13 7.76 -12.87
C ALA A 159 -3.76 9.00 -12.22
N ARG A 160 -5.10 9.06 -12.15
CA ARG A 160 -5.83 10.11 -11.43
C ARG A 160 -5.44 10.19 -9.97
N ALA A 161 -5.33 9.03 -9.30
CA ALA A 161 -5.00 8.98 -7.89
C ALA A 161 -3.57 9.47 -7.61
N LEU A 162 -2.63 9.22 -8.51
CA LEU A 162 -1.22 9.60 -8.36
C LEU A 162 -0.90 11.00 -8.86
N ALA A 163 -1.68 11.57 -9.79
CA ALA A 163 -1.45 12.90 -10.34
C ALA A 163 -1.43 14.03 -9.28
N GLY A 164 -2.01 13.80 -8.10
CA GLY A 164 -1.98 14.71 -6.96
C GLY A 164 -0.85 14.45 -5.96
N GLU A 165 0.12 13.59 -6.28
CA GLU A 165 1.24 13.21 -5.41
C GLU A 165 0.78 12.89 -3.96
N PRO A 166 -0.10 11.91 -3.75
CA PRO A 166 -0.67 11.63 -2.44
C PRO A 166 0.38 11.09 -1.46
N ASN A 167 0.27 11.48 -0.20
CA ASN A 167 1.02 10.86 0.90
C ASN A 167 0.38 9.52 1.33
N LEU A 168 -0.92 9.34 1.04
CA LEU A 168 -1.69 8.14 1.32
C LEU A 168 -2.51 7.73 0.09
N LEU A 169 -2.29 6.51 -0.38
CA LEU A 169 -3.04 5.89 -1.46
C LEU A 169 -3.91 4.76 -0.89
N LEU A 170 -5.22 4.88 -1.07
CA LEU A 170 -6.22 3.92 -0.63
C LEU A 170 -6.72 3.13 -1.83
N LEU A 171 -6.66 1.80 -1.76
CA LEU A 171 -7.02 0.89 -2.83
C LEU A 171 -8.14 -0.03 -2.34
N ASP A 172 -9.36 0.13 -2.88
CA ASP A 172 -10.55 -0.66 -2.52
C ASP A 172 -10.80 -1.74 -3.56
N GLU A 173 -10.31 -2.95 -3.33
CA GLU A 173 -10.41 -4.11 -4.23
C GLU A 173 -10.06 -3.78 -5.71
N PRO A 174 -8.94 -3.10 -5.99
CA PRO A 174 -8.68 -2.49 -7.31
C PRO A 174 -8.47 -3.52 -8.42
N PHE A 175 -8.30 -4.79 -8.07
CA PHE A 175 -7.98 -5.87 -9.01
C PHE A 175 -9.12 -6.88 -9.18
N ALA A 176 -10.20 -6.76 -8.41
CA ALA A 176 -11.27 -7.78 -8.34
C ALA A 176 -11.98 -8.04 -9.68
N ALA A 177 -12.16 -6.98 -10.49
CA ALA A 177 -12.85 -7.06 -11.79
C ALA A 177 -11.93 -7.42 -12.97
N LEU A 178 -10.64 -7.71 -12.72
CA LEU A 178 -9.65 -7.95 -13.77
C LEU A 178 -9.47 -9.46 -14.03
N ASP A 179 -9.26 -9.82 -15.31
CA ASP A 179 -8.80 -11.16 -15.68
C ASP A 179 -7.39 -11.44 -15.12
N ALA A 180 -6.99 -12.71 -15.08
CA ALA A 180 -5.77 -13.15 -14.44
C ALA A 180 -4.49 -12.47 -14.99
N LEU A 181 -4.38 -12.33 -16.32
CA LEU A 181 -3.20 -11.73 -16.94
C LEU A 181 -3.14 -10.22 -16.72
N THR A 182 -4.26 -9.54 -16.84
CA THR A 182 -4.38 -8.10 -16.55
C THR A 182 -4.10 -7.82 -15.08
N ARG A 183 -4.55 -8.69 -14.17
CA ARG A 183 -4.29 -8.58 -12.73
C ARG A 183 -2.80 -8.66 -12.42
N ILE A 184 -2.07 -9.62 -12.99
CA ILE A 184 -0.61 -9.73 -12.80
C ILE A 184 0.09 -8.45 -13.26
N ARG A 185 -0.22 -7.95 -14.46
CA ARG A 185 0.36 -6.70 -14.99
C ARG A 185 0.03 -5.49 -14.11
N MET A 186 -1.17 -5.49 -13.51
CA MET A 186 -1.59 -4.41 -12.63
C MET A 186 -0.87 -4.45 -11.27
N HIS A 187 -0.60 -5.63 -10.71
CA HIS A 187 0.24 -5.78 -9.52
C HIS A 187 1.64 -5.23 -9.76
N ASP A 188 2.27 -5.59 -10.89
CA ASP A 188 3.59 -5.09 -11.25
C ASP A 188 3.60 -3.56 -11.41
N LEU A 189 2.59 -3.01 -12.08
CA LEU A 189 2.43 -1.57 -12.26
C LEU A 189 2.28 -0.84 -10.92
N VAL A 190 1.38 -1.30 -10.04
CA VAL A 190 1.18 -0.70 -8.71
C VAL A 190 2.46 -0.79 -7.88
N ALA A 191 3.17 -1.92 -7.92
CA ALA A 191 4.44 -2.08 -7.22
C ALA A 191 5.54 -1.15 -7.76
N GLN A 192 5.59 -0.89 -9.07
CA GLN A 192 6.52 0.07 -9.68
C GLN A 192 6.19 1.50 -9.26
N LEU A 193 4.93 1.91 -9.35
CA LEU A 193 4.47 3.23 -8.98
C LEU A 193 4.65 3.49 -7.48
N TRP A 194 4.36 2.52 -6.61
CA TRP A 194 4.61 2.63 -5.19
C TRP A 194 6.10 2.85 -4.87
N ARG A 195 7.02 2.10 -5.51
CA ARG A 195 8.47 2.30 -5.32
C ARG A 195 8.95 3.66 -5.81
N ARG A 196 8.30 4.22 -6.83
CA ARG A 196 8.67 5.53 -7.40
C ARG A 196 8.18 6.70 -6.56
N HIS A 197 6.94 6.65 -6.08
CA HIS A 197 6.28 7.77 -5.40
C HIS A 197 6.32 7.67 -3.87
N LEU A 198 6.53 6.47 -3.33
CA LEU A 198 6.61 6.15 -1.90
C LEU A 198 5.46 6.71 -1.05
N PRO A 199 4.19 6.63 -1.49
CA PRO A 199 3.07 6.91 -0.59
C PRO A 199 2.96 5.81 0.47
N ALA A 200 2.28 6.10 1.59
CA ALA A 200 1.66 5.04 2.36
C ALA A 200 0.55 4.41 1.51
N VAL A 201 0.43 3.08 1.53
CA VAL A 201 -0.64 2.38 0.81
C VAL A 201 -1.46 1.54 1.77
N VAL A 202 -2.80 1.67 1.68
CA VAL A 202 -3.74 0.76 2.33
C VAL A 202 -4.55 0.06 1.24
N LEU A 203 -4.31 -1.24 1.07
CA LEU A 203 -5.00 -2.10 0.11
C LEU A 203 -6.06 -2.93 0.82
N VAL A 204 -7.32 -2.76 0.47
CA VAL A 204 -8.39 -3.69 0.82
C VAL A 204 -8.46 -4.76 -0.26
N THR A 205 -8.34 -6.01 0.14
CA THR A 205 -8.51 -7.17 -0.74
C THR A 205 -9.08 -8.36 0.04
N HIS A 206 -9.68 -9.30 -0.67
CA HIS A 206 -10.06 -10.61 -0.14
C HIS A 206 -9.10 -11.72 -0.61
N ASP A 207 -8.12 -11.38 -1.45
CA ASP A 207 -7.13 -12.32 -1.99
C ASP A 207 -5.87 -12.31 -1.11
N VAL A 208 -5.62 -13.44 -0.44
CA VAL A 208 -4.45 -13.63 0.44
C VAL A 208 -3.14 -13.55 -0.34
N ASP A 209 -3.12 -14.06 -1.57
CA ASP A 209 -1.92 -14.04 -2.40
C ASP A 209 -1.58 -12.59 -2.81
N GLU A 210 -2.57 -11.77 -3.14
CA GLU A 210 -2.38 -10.34 -3.39
C GLU A 210 -1.78 -9.64 -2.17
N ALA A 211 -2.36 -9.88 -0.99
CA ALA A 211 -1.88 -9.28 0.25
C ALA A 211 -0.41 -9.64 0.51
N ILE A 212 -0.02 -10.91 0.34
CA ILE A 212 1.37 -11.34 0.53
C ILE A 212 2.29 -10.75 -0.54
N LEU A 213 1.88 -10.76 -1.81
CA LEU A 213 2.72 -10.27 -2.91
C LEU A 213 3.04 -8.78 -2.79
N MET A 214 2.04 -7.98 -2.40
CA MET A 214 2.10 -6.53 -2.49
C MET A 214 2.62 -5.86 -1.21
N SER A 215 2.29 -6.39 -0.01
CA SER A 215 2.36 -5.61 1.23
C SER A 215 3.62 -5.87 2.06
N ASP A 216 4.03 -4.87 2.83
CA ASP A 216 5.04 -5.01 3.89
C ASP A 216 4.42 -5.58 5.16
N ARG A 217 3.10 -5.38 5.31
CA ARG A 217 2.33 -5.76 6.49
C ARG A 217 0.91 -6.16 6.10
N VAL A 218 0.41 -7.20 6.72
CA VAL A 218 -0.95 -7.71 6.49
C VAL A 218 -1.72 -7.67 7.80
N ILE A 219 -2.92 -7.10 7.73
CA ILE A 219 -3.86 -6.96 8.85
C ILE A 219 -5.13 -7.73 8.51
N VAL A 220 -5.60 -8.57 9.44
CA VAL A 220 -6.88 -9.28 9.31
C VAL A 220 -7.89 -8.62 10.24
N LEU A 221 -9.00 -8.13 9.66
CA LEU A 221 -10.14 -7.60 10.38
C LEU A 221 -11.17 -8.71 10.60
N SER A 222 -11.63 -8.86 11.85
CA SER A 222 -12.69 -9.79 12.23
C SER A 222 -13.42 -9.29 13.48
N GLY A 223 -14.73 -9.48 13.55
CA GLY A 223 -15.52 -9.09 14.72
C GLY A 223 -15.49 -7.59 15.05
N GLY A 224 -15.20 -6.74 14.06
CA GLY A 224 -15.10 -5.28 14.24
C GLY A 224 -13.72 -4.80 14.70
N GLY A 225 -12.78 -5.69 15.00
CA GLY A 225 -11.42 -5.37 15.48
C GLY A 225 -10.32 -5.91 14.58
N ILE A 226 -9.07 -5.56 14.91
CA ILE A 226 -7.87 -6.16 14.32
C ILE A 226 -7.61 -7.48 15.05
N ARG A 227 -7.80 -8.60 14.33
CA ARG A 227 -7.55 -9.95 14.86
C ARG A 227 -6.09 -10.37 14.69
N PHE A 228 -5.47 -9.97 13.59
CA PHE A 228 -4.11 -10.33 13.26
C PHE A 228 -3.42 -9.15 12.58
N ASP A 229 -2.16 -8.96 12.91
CA ASP A 229 -1.32 -7.90 12.37
C ASP A 229 0.12 -8.40 12.33
N ALA A 230 0.67 -8.56 11.15
CA ALA A 230 2.02 -9.06 10.98
C ALA A 230 2.74 -8.47 9.77
N ARG A 231 4.04 -8.29 9.91
CA ARG A 231 4.94 -7.99 8.80
C ARG A 231 5.07 -9.20 7.88
N VAL A 232 5.24 -8.96 6.60
CA VAL A 232 5.55 -9.99 5.60
C VAL A 232 7.07 -10.14 5.53
N PRO A 233 7.66 -11.19 6.13
CA PRO A 233 9.12 -11.36 6.25
C PRO A 233 9.73 -11.95 4.96
N LEU A 234 9.22 -11.53 3.81
CA LEU A 234 9.65 -12.03 2.50
C LEU A 234 10.18 -10.87 1.66
N GLU A 235 11.37 -11.04 1.11
CA GLU A 235 11.97 -10.07 0.20
C GLU A 235 11.20 -9.99 -1.13
N ARG A 236 11.24 -8.85 -1.78
CA ARG A 236 10.66 -8.65 -3.11
C ARG A 236 11.73 -8.86 -4.20
N PRO A 237 11.40 -9.44 -5.36
CA PRO A 237 10.09 -9.93 -5.80
C PRO A 237 9.71 -11.28 -5.16
N ARG A 238 8.51 -11.38 -4.62
CA ARG A 238 7.98 -12.59 -3.96
C ARG A 238 7.41 -13.56 -4.97
N LYS A 239 7.61 -14.86 -4.74
CA LYS A 239 7.14 -15.93 -5.61
C LYS A 239 6.17 -16.83 -4.85
N ARG A 240 5.03 -17.16 -5.46
CA ARG A 240 4.00 -18.05 -4.86
C ARG A 240 4.54 -19.45 -4.56
N GLY A 241 5.58 -19.89 -5.27
CA GLY A 241 6.20 -21.21 -5.07
C GLY A 241 7.17 -21.30 -3.90
N ASP A 242 7.50 -20.20 -3.25
CA ASP A 242 8.45 -20.19 -2.14
C ASP A 242 7.83 -20.76 -0.86
N ALA A 243 8.58 -21.56 -0.11
CA ALA A 243 8.10 -22.20 1.12
C ALA A 243 7.62 -21.17 2.16
N GLY A 244 8.32 -20.03 2.29
CA GLY A 244 7.91 -18.93 3.17
C GLY A 244 6.57 -18.30 2.75
N PHE A 245 6.33 -18.19 1.44
CA PHE A 245 5.05 -17.71 0.92
C PHE A 245 3.91 -18.68 1.27
N ALA A 246 4.13 -19.98 1.04
CA ALA A 246 3.13 -21.02 1.35
C ALA A 246 2.80 -21.06 2.85
N ALA A 247 3.82 -20.96 3.71
CA ALA A 247 3.63 -20.94 5.17
C ALA A 247 2.83 -19.72 5.64
N LEU A 248 3.16 -18.52 5.14
CA LEU A 248 2.42 -17.30 5.49
C LEU A 248 1.00 -17.34 4.95
N ARG A 249 0.80 -17.85 3.73
CA ARG A 249 -0.52 -18.06 3.15
C ARG A 249 -1.40 -18.97 4.01
N ALA A 250 -0.87 -20.13 4.43
CA ALA A 250 -1.59 -21.06 5.30
C ALA A 250 -1.99 -20.39 6.63
N ARG A 251 -1.09 -19.63 7.23
CA ARG A 251 -1.36 -18.88 8.46
C ARG A 251 -2.48 -17.85 8.27
N LEU A 252 -2.43 -17.04 7.21
CA LEU A 252 -3.46 -16.04 6.94
C LEU A 252 -4.83 -16.68 6.65
N LEU A 253 -4.87 -17.81 5.95
CA LEU A 253 -6.11 -18.57 5.73
C LEU A 253 -6.69 -19.07 7.05
N ALA A 254 -5.87 -19.57 7.97
CA ALA A 254 -6.31 -19.96 9.32
C ALA A 254 -6.88 -18.78 10.11
N GLU A 255 -6.25 -17.61 10.07
CA GLU A 255 -6.76 -16.39 10.71
C GLU A 255 -8.08 -15.90 10.10
N LEU A 256 -8.31 -16.17 8.82
CA LEU A 256 -9.58 -15.90 8.13
C LEU A 256 -10.66 -16.96 8.42
N GLY A 257 -10.35 -18.02 9.17
CA GLY A 257 -11.27 -19.10 9.51
C GLY A 257 -11.46 -20.12 8.39
N VAL A 258 -10.55 -20.14 7.39
CA VAL A 258 -10.52 -21.15 6.34
C VAL A 258 -9.66 -22.31 6.83
N ALA A 259 -10.29 -23.44 7.19
CA ALA A 259 -9.56 -24.64 7.61
C ALA A 259 -8.69 -25.18 6.45
N SER A 260 -7.42 -25.48 6.74
CA SER A 260 -6.57 -26.20 5.77
C SER A 260 -7.12 -27.62 5.58
N PRO A 261 -7.24 -28.11 4.33
CA PRO A 261 -7.79 -29.44 4.06
C PRO A 261 -6.92 -30.63 4.54
N GLU A 262 -5.76 -30.40 5.14
CA GLU A 262 -4.78 -31.44 5.47
C GLU A 262 -4.87 -32.02 6.91
N ALA A 263 -5.89 -31.69 7.71
CA ALA A 263 -6.04 -32.24 9.07
C ALA A 263 -7.06 -33.41 9.17
N GLY A 264 -7.49 -33.98 8.06
CA GLY A 264 -8.51 -35.03 8.03
C GLY A 264 -8.13 -36.22 7.18
N GLY A 265 -7.08 -36.95 7.53
CA GLY A 265 -6.71 -38.16 6.80
C GLY A 265 -5.75 -39.04 7.59
N HIS A 266 -6.30 -39.94 8.35
CA HIS A 266 -6.02 -41.35 8.61
C HIS A 266 -6.40 -41.70 10.06
N ALA A 267 -7.59 -42.23 10.18
CA ALA A 267 -7.96 -43.20 11.20
C ALA A 267 -8.45 -44.44 10.46
#